data_8f4f0bc167b06805033c80b0f5365d71
#
_entry.id   8f4f0bc167b06805033c80b0f5365d71
#
_cell.length_a   1.000
_cell.length_b   1.000
_cell.length_c   1.000
_cell.angle_alpha   90.00
_cell.angle_beta   90.00
_cell.angle_gamma   90.00
#
_symmetry.space_group_name_H-M   'P 1'
#
loop_
_entity.id
_entity.type
_entity.pdbx_description
1 polymer ?
#
loop_
_entity_poly.entity_id
_entity_poly.type
_entity_poly.pdbx_seq_one_letter_code
_entity_poly.pdbx_strand_id
1 'polypeptide(L)'
;MPVASLNPRLNFRIVLAGLVLLCSSAGAAEDLPVPLHVAVTGDKKQTHASILAARRYAAFWNTGDAAYAKAALAPDFNDPTLPAGRAQGIAGSLQASQAFRAAVPDLRAEISDMVVAGDRVAVHLRLTGHFTGRFGDVAGKGQVIDVQAFDLYRIQGGQIAQNWHLEDNLGLMQQMGISK
;
A
#
# COMPACT_ATOMS: atom_id res chain seq x y z
N MET A 1 60.47 -42.59 54.69
CA MET A 1 59.22 -43.02 54.10
C MET A 1 58.34 -41.79 53.91
N PRO A 2 58.18 -41.22 52.73
CA PRO A 2 57.28 -40.10 52.51
C PRO A 2 55.98 -40.56 51.90
N VAL A 3 54.91 -40.02 52.47
CA VAL A 3 53.50 -40.23 52.07
C VAL A 3 53.19 -39.28 50.91
N ALA A 4 52.66 -39.83 49.82
CA ALA A 4 52.23 -39.06 48.66
C ALA A 4 50.87 -38.37 48.90
N SER A 5 50.84 -37.10 48.63
CA SER A 5 49.62 -36.26 48.64
C SER A 5 49.04 -36.25 47.23
N LEU A 6 47.83 -36.78 47.08
CA LEU A 6 47.01 -36.67 45.87
C LEU A 6 46.05 -35.51 45.98
N ASN A 7 46.21 -34.52 45.11
CA ASN A 7 45.27 -33.42 44.97
C ASN A 7 44.39 -33.63 43.75
N PRO A 8 43.06 -33.78 43.84
CA PRO A 8 42.19 -33.82 42.63
C PRO A 8 41.73 -32.39 42.33
N ARG A 9 42.21 -31.85 41.20
CA ARG A 9 41.68 -30.58 40.61
C ARG A 9 40.36 -30.89 39.94
N LEU A 10 39.27 -30.45 40.57
CA LEU A 10 37.91 -30.49 40.03
C LEU A 10 37.76 -29.40 38.97
N ASN A 11 37.77 -29.75 37.68
CA ASN A 11 37.51 -28.85 36.59
C ASN A 11 35.99 -28.62 36.45
N PHE A 12 35.51 -27.49 36.92
CA PHE A 12 34.12 -27.08 36.75
C PHE A 12 33.98 -26.43 35.33
N ARG A 13 33.42 -27.19 34.38
CA ARG A 13 33.04 -26.66 33.06
C ARG A 13 31.68 -26.01 33.22
N ILE A 14 31.66 -24.68 33.23
CA ILE A 14 30.43 -23.89 33.11
C ILE A 14 29.95 -23.98 31.64
N VAL A 15 28.87 -24.74 31.40
CA VAL A 15 28.16 -24.72 30.13
C VAL A 15 27.21 -23.54 30.19
N LEU A 16 27.58 -22.46 29.52
CA LEU A 16 26.71 -21.31 29.31
C LEU A 16 25.66 -21.68 28.23
N ALA A 17 24.47 -22.12 28.65
CA ALA A 17 23.35 -22.29 27.74
C ALA A 17 22.83 -20.92 27.33
N GLY A 18 23.23 -20.49 26.13
CA GLY A 18 22.70 -19.27 25.50
C GLY A 18 21.22 -19.43 25.18
N LEU A 19 20.37 -18.77 25.96
CA LEU A 19 18.95 -18.64 25.68
C LEU A 19 18.77 -17.65 24.52
N VAL A 20 18.62 -18.17 23.29
CA VAL A 20 18.26 -17.33 22.14
C VAL A 20 16.78 -16.96 22.28
N LEU A 21 16.49 -15.76 22.77
CA LEU A 21 15.16 -15.18 22.67
C LEU A 21 14.85 -14.92 21.20
N LEU A 22 14.05 -15.80 20.60
CA LEU A 22 13.37 -15.51 19.34
C LEU A 22 12.30 -14.46 19.64
N CYS A 23 12.64 -13.17 19.48
CA CYS A 23 11.64 -12.12 19.38
C CYS A 23 10.84 -12.33 18.09
N SER A 24 9.74 -13.08 18.16
CA SER A 24 8.70 -13.03 17.15
C SER A 24 8.08 -11.63 17.22
N SER A 25 8.50 -10.73 16.34
CA SER A 25 7.77 -9.49 16.09
C SER A 25 6.42 -9.89 15.48
N ALA A 26 5.40 -10.04 16.32
CA ALA A 26 4.02 -10.02 15.85
C ALA A 26 3.83 -8.66 15.20
N GLY A 27 3.89 -8.62 13.85
CA GLY A 27 3.58 -7.41 13.10
C GLY A 27 2.21 -6.94 13.53
N ALA A 28 2.10 -5.66 13.93
CA ALA A 28 0.79 -5.05 14.15
C ALA A 28 -0.07 -5.29 12.91
N ALA A 29 -1.33 -5.66 13.11
CA ALA A 29 -2.26 -5.84 12.00
C ALA A 29 -2.33 -4.53 11.21
N GLU A 30 -2.10 -4.61 9.89
CA GLU A 30 -2.20 -3.44 9.02
C GLU A 30 -3.64 -2.93 9.00
N ASP A 31 -3.86 -1.66 9.28
CA ASP A 31 -5.17 -1.01 9.13
C ASP A 31 -5.41 -0.69 7.65
N LEU A 32 -5.94 -1.67 6.93
CA LEU A 32 -6.14 -1.60 5.49
C LEU A 32 -7.62 -1.38 5.15
N PRO A 33 -7.95 -0.53 4.17
CA PRO A 33 -9.32 -0.38 3.68
C PRO A 33 -9.96 -1.72 3.36
N VAL A 34 -11.18 -1.92 3.83
CA VAL A 34 -11.95 -3.15 3.58
C VAL A 34 -12.90 -2.86 2.41
N PRO A 35 -12.86 -3.65 1.33
CA PRO A 35 -13.82 -3.50 0.24
C PRO A 35 -15.25 -3.74 0.72
N LEU A 36 -16.22 -2.94 0.25
CA LEU A 36 -17.64 -3.15 0.58
C LEU A 36 -18.18 -4.42 -0.09
N HIS A 37 -17.77 -4.67 -1.34
CA HIS A 37 -18.15 -5.85 -2.09
C HIS A 37 -16.91 -6.51 -2.70
N VAL A 38 -16.82 -7.85 -2.58
CA VAL A 38 -15.74 -8.64 -3.18
C VAL A 38 -16.31 -9.84 -3.91
N ALA A 39 -15.96 -9.96 -5.20
CA ALA A 39 -16.21 -11.16 -5.98
C ALA A 39 -14.86 -11.81 -6.35
N VAL A 40 -14.74 -13.10 -6.16
CA VAL A 40 -13.48 -13.82 -6.39
C VAL A 40 -13.69 -15.08 -7.22
N THR A 41 -12.71 -15.37 -8.09
CA THR A 41 -12.57 -16.64 -8.77
C THR A 41 -11.08 -17.00 -8.86
N GLY A 42 -10.76 -18.30 -8.73
CA GLY A 42 -9.40 -18.81 -8.82
C GLY A 42 -8.86 -19.42 -7.53
N ASP A 43 -7.54 -19.58 -7.47
CA ASP A 43 -6.84 -20.17 -6.33
C ASP A 43 -6.90 -19.27 -5.10
N LYS A 44 -7.17 -19.86 -3.92
CA LYS A 44 -7.34 -19.11 -2.66
C LYS A 44 -6.10 -18.33 -2.23
N LYS A 45 -4.89 -18.91 -2.40
CA LYS A 45 -3.64 -18.28 -1.98
C LYS A 45 -3.32 -17.09 -2.86
N GLN A 46 -3.47 -17.24 -4.17
CA GLN A 46 -3.29 -16.16 -5.14
C GLN A 46 -4.32 -15.05 -4.92
N THR A 47 -5.59 -15.40 -4.74
CA THR A 47 -6.69 -14.47 -4.44
C THR A 47 -6.39 -13.62 -3.20
N HIS A 48 -5.94 -14.25 -2.10
CA HIS A 48 -5.59 -13.53 -0.87
C HIS A 48 -4.46 -12.54 -1.07
N ALA A 49 -3.38 -12.94 -1.77
CA ALA A 49 -2.26 -12.06 -2.08
C ALA A 49 -2.68 -10.87 -2.96
N SER A 50 -3.55 -11.11 -3.94
CA SER A 50 -4.11 -10.09 -4.84
C SER A 50 -4.96 -9.06 -4.09
N ILE A 51 -5.85 -9.52 -3.22
CA ILE A 51 -6.66 -8.64 -2.35
C ILE A 51 -5.78 -7.81 -1.44
N LEU A 52 -4.76 -8.41 -0.83
CA LEU A 52 -3.83 -7.71 0.06
C LEU A 52 -3.07 -6.60 -0.67
N ALA A 53 -2.56 -6.87 -1.87
CA ALA A 53 -1.87 -5.87 -2.69
C ALA A 53 -2.79 -4.67 -3.01
N ALA A 54 -4.03 -4.92 -3.44
CA ALA A 54 -5.00 -3.88 -3.76
C ALA A 54 -5.37 -3.04 -2.52
N ARG A 55 -5.60 -3.67 -1.36
CA ARG A 55 -5.89 -2.98 -0.11
C ARG A 55 -4.72 -2.12 0.39
N ARG A 56 -3.48 -2.60 0.24
CA ARG A 56 -2.27 -1.82 0.55
C ARG A 56 -2.14 -0.60 -0.35
N TYR A 57 -2.47 -0.74 -1.64
CA TYR A 57 -2.43 0.40 -2.55
C TYR A 57 -3.50 1.44 -2.21
N ALA A 58 -4.70 1.03 -1.81
CA ALA A 58 -5.72 1.95 -1.29
C ALA A 58 -5.29 2.61 0.03
N ALA A 59 -4.63 1.86 0.95
CA ALA A 59 -4.07 2.43 2.17
C ALA A 59 -2.98 3.47 1.88
N PHE A 60 -2.16 3.26 0.85
CA PHE A 60 -1.21 4.26 0.38
C PHE A 60 -1.92 5.56 -0.02
N TRP A 61 -3.01 5.49 -0.78
CA TRP A 61 -3.79 6.68 -1.15
C TRP A 61 -4.44 7.36 0.07
N ASN A 62 -4.84 6.62 1.09
CA ASN A 62 -5.39 7.17 2.33
C ASN A 62 -4.36 7.88 3.20
N THR A 63 -3.13 7.39 3.24
CA THR A 63 -2.13 7.84 4.22
C THR A 63 -1.00 8.66 3.59
N GLY A 64 -0.69 8.42 2.32
CA GLY A 64 0.53 8.91 1.67
C GLY A 64 1.79 8.17 2.11
N ASP A 65 1.68 7.12 2.95
CA ASP A 65 2.84 6.38 3.44
C ASP A 65 3.46 5.51 2.34
N ALA A 66 4.72 5.82 2.00
CA ALA A 66 5.50 5.10 1.00
C ALA A 66 5.71 3.61 1.32
N ALA A 67 5.58 3.19 2.58
CA ALA A 67 5.69 1.79 2.96
C ALA A 67 4.57 0.96 2.33
N TYR A 68 3.33 1.48 2.32
CA TYR A 68 2.21 0.82 1.66
C TYR A 68 2.39 0.74 0.14
N ALA A 69 2.88 1.80 -0.51
CA ALA A 69 3.18 1.77 -1.95
C ALA A 69 4.23 0.70 -2.29
N LYS A 70 5.32 0.64 -1.53
CA LYS A 70 6.39 -0.35 -1.72
C LYS A 70 5.93 -1.79 -1.44
N ALA A 71 5.01 -1.98 -0.51
CA ALA A 71 4.44 -3.29 -0.20
C ALA A 71 3.41 -3.74 -1.26
N ALA A 72 2.70 -2.79 -1.87
CA ALA A 72 1.67 -3.04 -2.89
C ALA A 72 2.22 -3.21 -4.29
N LEU A 73 3.18 -2.37 -4.69
CA LEU A 73 3.66 -2.25 -6.06
C LEU A 73 4.95 -3.06 -6.28
N ALA A 74 5.04 -3.73 -7.42
CA ALA A 74 6.26 -4.41 -7.84
C ALA A 74 7.39 -3.41 -8.15
N PRO A 75 8.67 -3.80 -8.02
CA PRO A 75 9.80 -2.91 -8.35
C PRO A 75 9.79 -2.37 -9.79
N ASP A 76 9.23 -3.16 -10.72
CA ASP A 76 9.07 -2.85 -12.14
C ASP A 76 7.64 -2.37 -12.49
N PHE A 77 6.90 -1.89 -11.48
CA PHE A 77 5.54 -1.38 -11.67
C PHE A 77 5.48 -0.32 -12.77
N ASN A 78 4.47 -0.44 -13.64
CA ASN A 78 4.16 0.58 -14.62
C ASN A 78 2.66 0.80 -14.79
N ASP A 79 2.30 2.02 -15.21
CA ASP A 79 0.92 2.40 -15.55
C ASP A 79 0.90 2.92 -17.00
N PRO A 80 0.43 2.11 -17.97
CA PRO A 80 0.38 2.52 -19.36
C PRO A 80 -0.70 3.56 -19.69
N THR A 81 -1.57 3.88 -18.74
CA THR A 81 -2.63 4.90 -18.90
C THR A 81 -2.20 6.30 -18.46
N LEU A 82 -1.03 6.43 -17.84
CA LEU A 82 -0.53 7.74 -17.42
C LEU A 82 -0.35 8.68 -18.62
N PRO A 83 -0.75 9.95 -18.50
CA PRO A 83 -0.47 10.95 -19.51
C PRO A 83 1.04 11.10 -19.79
N ALA A 84 1.38 11.49 -21.02
CA ALA A 84 2.76 11.72 -21.42
C ALA A 84 3.45 12.72 -20.48
N GLY A 85 4.70 12.43 -20.11
CA GLY A 85 5.50 13.26 -19.19
C GLY A 85 5.30 12.98 -17.70
N ARG A 86 4.35 12.10 -17.33
CA ARG A 86 4.22 11.63 -15.93
C ARG A 86 5.28 10.59 -15.61
N ALA A 87 5.85 10.69 -14.41
CA ALA A 87 6.81 9.70 -13.93
C ALA A 87 6.15 8.34 -13.75
N GLN A 88 6.82 7.28 -14.22
CA GLN A 88 6.42 5.90 -14.06
C GLN A 88 6.94 5.29 -12.75
N GLY A 89 6.47 4.09 -12.43
CA GLY A 89 6.92 3.32 -11.29
C GLY A 89 6.45 3.85 -9.95
N ILE A 90 7.00 3.29 -8.87
CA ILE A 90 6.67 3.67 -7.49
C ILE A 90 6.90 5.17 -7.26
N ALA A 91 7.98 5.73 -7.81
CA ALA A 91 8.29 7.16 -7.68
C ALA A 91 7.18 8.05 -8.27
N GLY A 92 6.60 7.65 -9.40
CA GLY A 92 5.48 8.36 -10.01
C GLY A 92 4.23 8.33 -9.13
N SER A 93 3.89 7.17 -8.55
CA SER A 93 2.78 7.05 -7.62
C SER A 93 2.98 7.93 -6.37
N LEU A 94 4.19 7.96 -5.81
CA LEU A 94 4.51 8.82 -4.67
C LEU A 94 4.32 10.30 -4.98
N GLN A 95 4.81 10.77 -6.15
CA GLN A 95 4.63 12.15 -6.60
C GLN A 95 3.14 12.49 -6.81
N ALA A 96 2.37 11.60 -7.43
CA ALA A 96 0.95 11.80 -7.65
C ALA A 96 0.17 11.91 -6.34
N SER A 97 0.41 11.01 -5.39
CA SER A 97 -0.23 11.04 -4.07
C SER A 97 0.15 12.32 -3.30
N GLN A 98 1.42 12.72 -3.31
CA GLN A 98 1.87 13.96 -2.67
C GLN A 98 1.15 15.18 -3.26
N ALA A 99 1.05 15.27 -4.59
CA ALA A 99 0.40 16.38 -5.26
C ALA A 99 -1.11 16.42 -4.96
N PHE A 100 -1.79 15.27 -5.00
CA PHE A 100 -3.23 15.22 -4.70
C PHE A 100 -3.50 15.55 -3.23
N ARG A 101 -2.73 15.01 -2.30
CA ARG A 101 -2.85 15.31 -0.86
C ARG A 101 -2.44 16.74 -0.50
N ALA A 102 -1.59 17.39 -1.29
CA ALA A 102 -1.32 18.83 -1.13
C ALA A 102 -2.56 19.69 -1.48
N ALA A 103 -3.41 19.23 -2.39
CA ALA A 103 -4.68 19.87 -2.72
C ALA A 103 -5.81 19.46 -1.75
N VAL A 104 -5.90 18.17 -1.43
CA VAL A 104 -6.94 17.53 -0.60
C VAL A 104 -6.26 16.82 0.58
N PRO A 105 -5.90 17.52 1.68
CA PRO A 105 -5.12 16.95 2.77
C PRO A 105 -5.79 15.79 3.52
N ASP A 106 -7.10 15.78 3.54
CA ASP A 106 -7.95 14.74 4.16
C ASP A 106 -8.44 13.69 3.17
N LEU A 107 -7.73 13.54 2.03
CA LEU A 107 -8.04 12.55 1.00
C LEU A 107 -8.25 11.15 1.59
N ARG A 108 -9.36 10.53 1.20
CA ARG A 108 -9.70 9.14 1.49
C ARG A 108 -9.99 8.38 0.21
N ALA A 109 -9.52 7.14 0.17
CA ALA A 109 -9.81 6.18 -0.88
C ALA A 109 -10.57 4.99 -0.26
N GLU A 110 -11.81 4.82 -0.63
CA GLU A 110 -12.65 3.69 -0.26
C GLU A 110 -12.74 2.71 -1.42
N ILE A 111 -12.71 1.42 -1.12
CA ILE A 111 -12.90 0.37 -2.14
C ILE A 111 -14.38 -0.02 -2.11
N SER A 112 -15.15 0.44 -3.09
CA SER A 112 -16.56 0.08 -3.22
C SER A 112 -16.72 -1.35 -3.70
N ASP A 113 -16.05 -1.71 -4.79
CA ASP A 113 -16.11 -3.04 -5.37
C ASP A 113 -14.70 -3.56 -5.71
N MET A 114 -14.52 -4.86 -5.56
CA MET A 114 -13.30 -5.56 -5.95
C MET A 114 -13.66 -6.88 -6.62
N VAL A 115 -13.14 -7.10 -7.82
CA VAL A 115 -13.29 -8.37 -8.55
C VAL A 115 -11.91 -8.96 -8.79
N VAL A 116 -11.70 -10.18 -8.30
CA VAL A 116 -10.43 -10.91 -8.45
C VAL A 116 -10.63 -12.12 -9.36
N ALA A 117 -9.89 -12.15 -10.45
CA ALA A 117 -9.92 -13.25 -11.43
C ALA A 117 -8.50 -13.61 -11.87
N GLY A 118 -7.95 -14.66 -11.26
CA GLY A 118 -6.57 -15.09 -11.51
C GLY A 118 -5.55 -14.00 -11.10
N ASP A 119 -4.78 -13.52 -12.08
CA ASP A 119 -3.80 -12.45 -11.92
C ASP A 119 -4.37 -11.04 -12.15
N ARG A 120 -5.68 -10.89 -12.30
CA ARG A 120 -6.36 -9.62 -12.52
C ARG A 120 -7.20 -9.23 -11.32
N VAL A 121 -7.11 -7.94 -10.96
CA VAL A 121 -7.97 -7.33 -9.93
C VAL A 121 -8.56 -6.06 -10.50
N ALA A 122 -9.87 -6.01 -10.65
CA ALA A 122 -10.58 -4.78 -10.94
C ALA A 122 -11.05 -4.16 -9.62
N VAL A 123 -10.84 -2.86 -9.47
CA VAL A 123 -11.18 -2.12 -8.25
C VAL A 123 -11.96 -0.87 -8.64
N HIS A 124 -13.13 -0.69 -8.03
CA HIS A 124 -13.90 0.54 -8.06
C HIS A 124 -13.58 1.33 -6.78
N LEU A 125 -13.01 2.50 -6.93
CA LEU A 125 -12.62 3.40 -5.85
C LEU A 125 -13.54 4.61 -5.79
N ARG A 126 -13.84 5.07 -4.58
CA ARG A 126 -14.41 6.37 -4.31
C ARG A 126 -13.37 7.21 -3.58
N LEU A 127 -13.02 8.35 -4.17
CA LEU A 127 -12.05 9.30 -3.61
C LEU A 127 -12.82 10.49 -3.04
N THR A 128 -12.67 10.76 -1.74
CA THR A 128 -13.38 11.82 -1.02
C THR A 128 -12.43 12.70 -0.23
N GLY A 129 -12.86 13.93 0.05
CA GLY A 129 -12.12 14.87 0.89
C GLY A 129 -12.56 16.32 0.66
N HIS A 130 -11.72 17.27 1.09
CA HIS A 130 -11.99 18.70 0.93
C HIS A 130 -10.81 19.40 0.26
N PHE A 131 -11.10 20.10 -0.83
CA PHE A 131 -10.09 20.93 -1.50
C PHE A 131 -9.83 22.18 -0.66
N THR A 132 -8.84 22.10 0.21
CA THR A 132 -8.41 23.18 1.11
C THR A 132 -6.99 23.65 0.82
N GLY A 133 -6.22 22.87 0.08
CA GLY A 133 -4.85 23.20 -0.31
C GLY A 133 -4.76 23.92 -1.66
N ARG A 134 -3.80 23.51 -2.50
CA ARG A 134 -3.59 24.10 -3.84
C ARG A 134 -3.51 23.02 -4.89
N PHE A 135 -4.12 23.30 -6.05
CA PHE A 135 -3.98 22.54 -7.27
C PHE A 135 -3.53 23.48 -8.40
N GLY A 136 -2.28 23.39 -8.81
CA GLY A 136 -1.67 24.40 -9.68
C GLY A 136 -1.77 25.79 -9.06
N ASP A 137 -2.33 26.74 -9.80
CA ASP A 137 -2.52 28.11 -9.34
C ASP A 137 -3.82 28.35 -8.55
N VAL A 138 -4.68 27.33 -8.47
CA VAL A 138 -5.98 27.43 -7.78
C VAL A 138 -5.85 27.06 -6.31
N ALA A 139 -6.30 27.94 -5.43
CA ALA A 139 -6.42 27.66 -3.99
C ALA A 139 -7.80 27.10 -3.67
N GLY A 140 -7.81 26.04 -2.88
CA GLY A 140 -9.04 25.44 -2.34
C GLY A 140 -9.73 26.36 -1.34
N LYS A 141 -11.06 26.24 -1.28
CA LYS A 141 -11.93 26.99 -0.37
C LYS A 141 -12.81 26.05 0.46
N GLY A 142 -12.42 24.78 0.57
CA GLY A 142 -13.18 23.76 1.26
C GLY A 142 -14.23 23.05 0.40
N GLN A 143 -14.10 23.13 -0.93
CA GLN A 143 -15.00 22.40 -1.83
C GLN A 143 -14.95 20.89 -1.53
N VAL A 144 -16.12 20.27 -1.48
CA VAL A 144 -16.24 18.81 -1.31
C VAL A 144 -15.76 18.13 -2.59
N ILE A 145 -14.90 17.14 -2.43
CA ILE A 145 -14.44 16.24 -3.47
C ILE A 145 -15.08 14.87 -3.22
N ASP A 146 -15.74 14.34 -4.24
CA ASP A 146 -16.35 13.02 -4.25
C ASP A 146 -16.34 12.49 -5.69
N VAL A 147 -15.31 11.78 -6.06
CA VAL A 147 -15.10 11.28 -7.42
C VAL A 147 -14.80 9.79 -7.41
N GLN A 148 -15.01 9.18 -8.56
CA GLN A 148 -14.81 7.75 -8.76
C GLN A 148 -13.58 7.50 -9.62
N ALA A 149 -12.92 6.37 -9.34
CA ALA A 149 -11.85 5.85 -10.16
C ALA A 149 -12.01 4.33 -10.34
N PHE A 150 -11.51 3.82 -11.44
CA PHE A 150 -11.45 2.41 -11.75
C PHE A 150 -10.03 2.02 -12.10
N ASP A 151 -9.55 1.01 -11.39
CA ASP A 151 -8.24 0.41 -11.61
C ASP A 151 -8.40 -1.03 -12.10
N LEU A 152 -7.59 -1.41 -13.07
CA LEU A 152 -7.38 -2.82 -13.40
C LEU A 152 -5.92 -3.16 -13.14
N TYR A 153 -5.68 -3.98 -12.12
CA TYR A 153 -4.33 -4.43 -11.77
C TYR A 153 -3.97 -5.75 -12.45
N ARG A 154 -2.71 -5.89 -12.84
CA ARG A 154 -2.07 -7.18 -13.08
C ARG A 154 -1.15 -7.48 -11.90
N ILE A 155 -1.40 -8.63 -11.27
CA ILE A 155 -0.66 -9.08 -10.10
C ILE A 155 0.44 -10.05 -10.52
N GLN A 156 1.64 -9.84 -10.00
CA GLN A 156 2.79 -10.72 -10.18
C GLN A 156 3.55 -10.83 -8.87
N GLY A 157 3.84 -12.05 -8.41
CA GLY A 157 4.52 -12.26 -7.13
C GLY A 157 3.82 -11.71 -5.90
N GLY A 158 2.48 -11.51 -5.96
CA GLY A 158 1.69 -10.93 -4.87
C GLY A 158 1.72 -9.40 -4.81
N GLN A 159 2.27 -8.72 -5.84
CA GLN A 159 2.32 -7.28 -5.96
C GLN A 159 1.70 -6.82 -7.28
N ILE A 160 1.28 -5.57 -7.34
CA ILE A 160 0.76 -4.93 -8.55
C ILE A 160 1.95 -4.63 -9.47
N ALA A 161 2.07 -5.35 -10.58
CA ALA A 161 3.09 -5.11 -11.60
C ALA A 161 2.62 -4.09 -12.65
N GLN A 162 1.31 -3.98 -12.86
CA GLN A 162 0.74 -3.08 -13.84
C GLN A 162 -0.63 -2.57 -13.37
N ASN A 163 -0.91 -1.29 -13.63
CA ASN A 163 -2.22 -0.68 -13.44
C ASN A 163 -2.71 -0.07 -14.75
N TRP A 164 -4.00 -0.20 -15.04
CA TRP A 164 -4.74 0.62 -15.98
C TRP A 164 -5.72 1.43 -15.17
N HIS A 165 -5.50 2.75 -15.10
CA HIS A 165 -6.22 3.67 -14.26
C HIS A 165 -7.12 4.60 -15.08
N LEU A 166 -8.38 4.72 -14.65
CA LEU A 166 -9.32 5.71 -15.14
C LEU A 166 -9.97 6.43 -13.96
N GLU A 167 -9.98 7.74 -14.01
CA GLU A 167 -10.55 8.59 -12.97
C GLU A 167 -11.50 9.62 -13.60
N ASP A 168 -12.55 10.00 -12.89
CA ASP A 168 -13.43 11.11 -13.30
C ASP A 168 -12.73 12.47 -13.13
N ASN A 169 -11.75 12.70 -13.99
CA ASN A 169 -10.97 13.94 -13.98
C ASN A 169 -11.83 15.18 -14.27
N LEU A 170 -12.86 15.05 -15.10
CA LEU A 170 -13.75 16.18 -15.39
C LEU A 170 -14.56 16.56 -14.14
N GLY A 171 -15.16 15.58 -13.49
CA GLY A 171 -15.89 15.78 -12.23
C GLY A 171 -14.98 16.36 -11.15
N LEU A 172 -13.75 15.88 -10.99
CA LEU A 172 -12.78 16.43 -10.07
C LEU A 172 -12.50 17.91 -10.33
N MET A 173 -12.21 18.27 -11.60
CA MET A 173 -11.93 19.65 -11.99
C MET A 173 -13.14 20.57 -11.75
N GLN A 174 -14.35 20.10 -12.02
CA GLN A 174 -15.59 20.85 -11.76
C GLN A 174 -15.82 21.05 -10.26
N GLN A 175 -15.64 20.02 -9.44
CA GLN A 175 -15.78 20.09 -7.99
C GLN A 175 -14.72 21.03 -7.37
N MET A 176 -13.50 21.04 -7.91
CA MET A 176 -12.47 22.02 -7.51
C MET A 176 -12.77 23.46 -7.99
N GLY A 177 -13.71 23.64 -8.92
CA GLY A 177 -14.01 24.94 -9.52
C GLY A 177 -12.94 25.41 -10.55
N ILE A 178 -12.22 24.45 -11.14
CA ILE A 178 -11.15 24.71 -12.12
C ILE A 178 -11.72 24.71 -13.55
N SER A 179 -12.72 23.88 -13.80
CA SER A 179 -13.42 23.83 -15.09
C SER A 179 -14.93 24.04 -14.91
N LYS A 180 -15.59 24.52 -15.95
CA LYS A 180 -17.06 24.68 -16.02
C LYS A 180 -17.69 23.49 -16.70
#